data_815f9d6ab3904fe3c5ad03e7b254a118
#
_entry.id   815f9d6ab3904fe3c5ad03e7b254a118
#
_cell.length_a   1.000
_cell.length_b   1.000
_cell.length_c   1.000
_cell.angle_alpha   90.00
_cell.angle_beta   90.00
_cell.angle_gamma   90.00
#
_symmetry.space_group_name_H-M   'P 1'
#
loop_
_entity.id
_entity.type
_entity.pdbx_description
1 polymer ?
#
loop_
_entity_poly.entity_id
_entity_poly.type
_entity_poly.pdbx_seq_one_letter_code
_entity_poly.pdbx_strand_id
1 'polypeptide(L)'
;MKYLIALIAFTISIHSQAQAVKVEVRQTPKGWEMLRDGKPYYVKGAGGDTHLDVVVNIGGNSIRTWGVEEAQTILDNAQKHGLTVMLGMWMQHERHGFDYSNKAKVEKQLNHFKSVIDQFKNHPALLMWGIGNEVDLFYSNTRVWDAIQDIAKYAHQVDPNHPTSTVTAGLDSMEVALIKQKAPDIDVYCVNTYGDIGNVPYNIRKWGWTGPYMITEWGPNGHWESPTTPWGAAIEQSSLEKAEVYNKRYTNYIAANPNDCIGSYVFLWGQKQEYTLTWYGLFTKEGKPTQAIDALQIAWSSQDPTTSTPSIANLFINGKNAYSGLHVPANSINKAFADAYLIQYNRTPNDTNNLHCSWKILAESNDKKAGGDLENEASEIPGLIKKGKTKQIQFKAPNEEGAYRLFVTIEYQNKIAYANYPFYVDASANSTKPKAIRVKKFTMDSFNP
;
A
#
# COMPACT_ATOMS: atom_id res chain seq x y z
N MET A 1 -19.72 43.55 62.44
CA MET A 1 -19.37 42.20 62.08
C MET A 1 -19.95 41.89 60.69
N LYS A 2 -19.10 41.87 59.64
CA LYS A 2 -19.50 41.53 58.27
C LYS A 2 -18.98 40.15 58.00
N TYR A 3 -19.87 39.15 57.80
CA TYR A 3 -19.49 37.78 57.44
C TYR A 3 -19.29 37.71 55.92
N LEU A 4 -18.06 37.36 55.49
CA LEU A 4 -17.69 37.09 54.12
C LEU A 4 -17.95 35.60 53.88
N ILE A 5 -18.98 35.25 53.10
CA ILE A 5 -19.23 33.85 52.69
C ILE A 5 -18.40 33.62 51.41
N ALA A 6 -17.35 32.82 51.52
CA ALA A 6 -16.56 32.37 50.39
C ALA A 6 -17.29 31.20 49.72
N LEU A 7 -17.78 31.42 48.48
CA LEU A 7 -18.38 30.39 47.64
C LEU A 7 -17.23 29.63 46.94
N ILE A 8 -16.95 28.41 47.40
CA ILE A 8 -16.01 27.51 46.73
C ILE A 8 -16.74 26.85 45.54
N ALA A 9 -16.48 27.32 44.33
CA ALA A 9 -16.95 26.66 43.13
C ALA A 9 -16.11 25.39 42.88
N PHE A 10 -16.70 24.22 43.11
CA PHE A 10 -16.12 22.93 42.75
C PHE A 10 -16.33 22.75 41.24
N THR A 11 -15.30 22.98 40.43
CA THR A 11 -15.30 22.61 39.02
C THR A 11 -15.13 21.09 38.91
N ILE A 12 -16.23 20.38 38.73
CA ILE A 12 -16.22 18.96 38.33
C ILE A 12 -15.74 18.91 36.91
N SER A 13 -14.47 18.58 36.69
CA SER A 13 -13.95 18.22 35.40
C SER A 13 -14.60 16.89 34.99
N ILE A 14 -15.67 16.95 34.21
CA ILE A 14 -16.24 15.79 33.57
C ILE A 14 -15.21 15.34 32.52
N HIS A 15 -14.38 14.39 32.88
CA HIS A 15 -13.61 13.63 31.89
C HIS A 15 -14.63 12.81 31.11
N SER A 16 -15.06 13.33 29.96
CA SER A 16 -15.78 12.53 28.98
C SER A 16 -14.84 11.39 28.59
N GLN A 17 -15.03 10.21 29.18
CA GLN A 17 -14.40 9.02 28.65
C GLN A 17 -14.89 8.88 27.21
N ALA A 18 -13.95 8.84 26.28
CA ALA A 18 -14.26 8.57 24.87
C ALA A 18 -15.02 7.25 24.82
N GLN A 19 -16.26 7.27 24.30
CA GLN A 19 -17.11 6.11 24.24
C GLN A 19 -16.90 5.43 22.87
N ALA A 20 -16.74 4.10 22.87
CA ALA A 20 -16.71 3.30 21.67
C ALA A 20 -17.93 3.60 20.77
N VAL A 21 -17.68 3.68 19.49
CA VAL A 21 -18.74 3.77 18.47
C VAL A 21 -18.99 2.37 17.94
N LYS A 22 -20.19 1.82 18.14
CA LYS A 22 -20.50 0.46 17.75
C LYS A 22 -20.34 0.25 16.23
N VAL A 23 -19.60 -0.77 15.87
CA VAL A 23 -19.42 -1.27 14.51
C VAL A 23 -19.98 -2.68 14.42
N GLU A 24 -20.90 -2.90 13.51
CA GLU A 24 -21.53 -4.21 13.31
C GLU A 24 -21.31 -4.65 11.87
N VAL A 25 -21.04 -5.93 11.71
CA VAL A 25 -21.08 -6.60 10.41
C VAL A 25 -22.27 -7.53 10.43
N ARG A 26 -23.22 -7.33 9.52
CA ARG A 26 -24.45 -8.13 9.50
C ARG A 26 -24.79 -8.65 8.12
N GLN A 27 -25.41 -9.80 8.09
CA GLN A 27 -25.97 -10.39 6.88
C GLN A 27 -27.33 -9.76 6.55
N THR A 28 -27.54 -9.47 5.29
CA THR A 28 -28.79 -8.97 4.73
C THR A 28 -29.27 -9.89 3.61
N PRO A 29 -30.50 -9.75 3.10
CA PRO A 29 -30.97 -10.50 1.92
C PRO A 29 -30.11 -10.27 0.66
N LYS A 30 -29.31 -9.18 0.61
CA LYS A 30 -28.46 -8.83 -0.53
C LYS A 30 -26.99 -9.26 -0.35
N GLY A 31 -26.60 -9.73 0.84
CA GLY A 31 -25.22 -10.07 1.20
C GLY A 31 -24.82 -9.46 2.54
N TRP A 32 -23.64 -8.92 2.66
CA TRP A 32 -23.11 -8.38 3.90
C TRP A 32 -23.01 -6.86 3.88
N GLU A 33 -23.22 -6.23 5.01
CA GLU A 33 -22.97 -4.80 5.21
C GLU A 33 -22.29 -4.53 6.54
N MET A 34 -21.51 -3.46 6.60
CA MET A 34 -20.99 -2.90 7.84
C MET A 34 -21.85 -1.71 8.25
N LEU A 35 -22.15 -1.62 9.54
CA LEU A 35 -22.79 -0.46 10.14
C LEU A 35 -21.84 0.17 11.15
N ARG A 36 -21.83 1.49 11.22
CA ARG A 36 -21.19 2.25 12.28
C ARG A 36 -22.22 3.20 12.90
N ASP A 37 -22.41 3.08 14.20
CA ASP A 37 -23.49 3.81 14.90
C ASP A 37 -24.88 3.57 14.25
N GLY A 38 -25.15 2.31 13.88
CA GLY A 38 -26.39 1.91 13.22
C GLY A 38 -26.57 2.40 11.78
N LYS A 39 -25.59 3.10 11.18
CA LYS A 39 -25.65 3.63 9.81
C LYS A 39 -24.76 2.83 8.88
N PRO A 40 -25.17 2.58 7.62
CA PRO A 40 -24.34 1.93 6.63
C PRO A 40 -22.97 2.61 6.50
N TYR A 41 -21.90 1.80 6.55
CA TYR A 41 -20.55 2.27 6.49
C TYR A 41 -19.73 1.42 5.52
N TYR A 42 -19.45 1.96 4.34
CA TYR A 42 -18.60 1.33 3.34
C TYR A 42 -17.19 1.93 3.41
N VAL A 43 -16.17 1.11 3.61
CA VAL A 43 -14.81 1.58 3.81
C VAL A 43 -14.17 2.04 2.50
N LYS A 44 -13.81 3.32 2.44
CA LYS A 44 -12.97 3.96 1.44
C LYS A 44 -11.68 4.35 2.14
N GLY A 45 -10.75 3.40 2.24
CA GLY A 45 -9.65 3.48 3.17
C GLY A 45 -8.28 3.68 2.52
N ALA A 46 -7.39 4.26 3.30
CA ALA A 46 -5.98 4.47 2.98
C ALA A 46 -5.08 3.60 3.88
N GLY A 47 -4.18 2.79 3.30
CA GLY A 47 -3.17 2.02 4.03
C GLY A 47 -1.98 2.92 4.38
N GLY A 48 -1.99 3.46 5.60
CA GLY A 48 -1.02 4.43 6.12
C GLY A 48 -1.71 5.49 7.00
N ASP A 49 -0.93 6.29 7.69
CA ASP A 49 -1.38 7.22 8.73
C ASP A 49 -0.91 8.68 8.51
N THR A 50 -0.39 8.97 7.32
CA THR A 50 0.05 10.31 6.92
C THR A 50 -0.98 11.00 6.04
N HIS A 51 -0.87 12.32 5.81
CA HIS A 51 -1.73 13.08 4.89
C HIS A 51 -3.24 12.84 5.09
N LEU A 52 -3.70 12.83 6.35
CA LEU A 52 -5.08 12.50 6.71
C LEU A 52 -6.10 13.50 6.15
N ASP A 53 -5.71 14.76 6.02
CA ASP A 53 -6.47 15.81 5.35
C ASP A 53 -6.76 15.47 3.88
N VAL A 54 -5.77 14.88 3.20
CA VAL A 54 -5.95 14.44 1.80
C VAL A 54 -6.92 13.27 1.73
N VAL A 55 -6.86 12.29 2.67
CA VAL A 55 -7.84 11.19 2.74
C VAL A 55 -9.27 11.74 2.76
N VAL A 56 -9.53 12.68 3.67
CA VAL A 56 -10.86 13.29 3.83
C VAL A 56 -11.27 14.07 2.58
N ASN A 57 -10.36 14.90 2.06
CA ASN A 57 -10.64 15.79 0.92
C ASN A 57 -11.02 15.04 -0.35
N ILE A 58 -10.50 13.83 -0.55
CA ILE A 58 -10.82 13.01 -1.73
C ILE A 58 -11.98 12.03 -1.49
N GLY A 59 -12.64 12.09 -0.32
CA GLY A 59 -13.81 11.27 0.01
C GLY A 59 -13.49 9.93 0.69
N GLY A 60 -12.29 9.76 1.23
CA GLY A 60 -11.93 8.65 2.10
C GLY A 60 -12.51 8.82 3.50
N ASN A 61 -12.68 7.73 4.23
CA ASN A 61 -13.33 7.72 5.56
C ASN A 61 -12.60 6.86 6.61
N SER A 62 -11.54 6.15 6.21
CA SER A 62 -10.81 5.24 7.09
C SER A 62 -9.34 5.17 6.75
N ILE A 63 -8.52 4.82 7.75
CA ILE A 63 -7.12 4.45 7.55
C ILE A 63 -6.85 3.06 8.12
N ARG A 64 -5.76 2.43 7.66
CA ARG A 64 -5.28 1.15 8.18
C ARG A 64 -3.83 1.28 8.63
N THR A 65 -3.51 0.69 9.78
CA THR A 65 -2.14 0.48 10.26
C THR A 65 -1.76 -0.99 10.23
N TRP A 66 -0.46 -1.28 10.37
CA TRP A 66 0.05 -2.66 10.46
C TRP A 66 0.48 -3.03 11.89
N GLY A 67 0.86 -2.02 12.68
CA GLY A 67 1.32 -2.14 14.04
C GLY A 67 0.57 -1.24 15.01
N VAL A 68 0.94 -1.31 16.28
CA VAL A 68 0.28 -0.63 17.41
C VAL A 68 1.17 0.36 18.15
N GLU A 69 2.41 0.54 17.69
CA GLU A 69 3.44 1.31 18.41
C GLU A 69 3.01 2.75 18.68
N GLU A 70 2.37 3.39 17.71
CA GLU A 70 1.86 4.77 17.80
C GLU A 70 0.32 4.82 17.86
N ALA A 71 -0.34 3.74 18.31
CA ALA A 71 -1.79 3.59 18.20
C ALA A 71 -2.58 4.74 18.81
N GLN A 72 -2.19 5.25 19.99
CA GLN A 72 -2.88 6.38 20.62
C GLN A 72 -2.84 7.63 19.73
N THR A 73 -1.65 8.00 19.25
CA THR A 73 -1.45 9.18 18.40
C THR A 73 -2.21 9.04 17.08
N ILE A 74 -2.19 7.86 16.48
CA ILE A 74 -2.85 7.58 15.21
C ILE A 74 -4.37 7.65 15.36
N LEU A 75 -4.93 7.01 16.39
CA LEU A 75 -6.36 7.03 16.69
C LEU A 75 -6.87 8.46 16.98
N ASP A 76 -6.15 9.21 17.81
CA ASP A 76 -6.48 10.61 18.13
C ASP A 76 -6.45 11.50 16.89
N ASN A 77 -5.44 11.34 16.04
CA ASN A 77 -5.34 12.10 14.79
C ASN A 77 -6.44 11.72 13.80
N ALA A 78 -6.73 10.43 13.65
CA ALA A 78 -7.84 9.97 12.81
C ALA A 78 -9.18 10.54 13.30
N GLN A 79 -9.44 10.53 14.61
CA GLN A 79 -10.64 11.11 15.20
C GLN A 79 -10.77 12.61 14.89
N LYS A 80 -9.70 13.39 15.02
CA LYS A 80 -9.69 14.82 14.68
C LYS A 80 -10.08 15.10 13.23
N HIS A 81 -9.75 14.18 12.33
CA HIS A 81 -10.10 14.28 10.90
C HIS A 81 -11.44 13.61 10.56
N GLY A 82 -12.16 13.05 11.53
CA GLY A 82 -13.41 12.31 11.29
C GLY A 82 -13.20 10.96 10.60
N LEU A 83 -11.99 10.43 10.63
CA LEU A 83 -11.62 9.14 10.07
C LEU A 83 -11.74 8.02 11.10
N THR A 84 -11.92 6.80 10.63
CA THR A 84 -11.81 5.59 11.43
C THR A 84 -10.50 4.87 11.18
N VAL A 85 -10.16 3.92 12.04
CA VAL A 85 -8.92 3.15 11.97
C VAL A 85 -9.20 1.65 12.05
N MET A 86 -8.75 0.91 11.03
CA MET A 86 -8.46 -0.51 11.17
C MET A 86 -7.10 -0.63 11.85
N LEU A 87 -7.10 -0.95 13.15
CA LEU A 87 -5.87 -1.02 13.93
C LEU A 87 -5.20 -2.38 13.74
N GLY A 88 -4.06 -2.38 13.07
CA GLY A 88 -3.28 -3.59 12.81
C GLY A 88 -2.51 -4.06 14.04
N MET A 89 -2.59 -5.35 14.33
CA MET A 89 -1.79 -6.03 15.33
C MET A 89 -0.74 -6.88 14.60
N TRP A 90 0.49 -6.38 14.50
CA TRP A 90 1.57 -7.05 13.80
C TRP A 90 1.99 -8.32 14.53
N MET A 91 1.44 -9.46 14.12
CA MET A 91 1.88 -10.75 14.61
C MET A 91 3.24 -11.12 14.01
N GLN A 92 4.07 -11.75 14.84
CA GLN A 92 5.42 -12.13 14.40
C GLN A 92 5.37 -13.21 13.33
N HIS A 93 6.15 -13.04 12.26
CA HIS A 93 6.18 -13.95 11.12
C HIS A 93 7.16 -15.11 11.33
N GLU A 94 6.78 -16.30 10.87
CA GLU A 94 7.67 -17.47 10.84
C GLU A 94 8.90 -17.22 9.96
N ARG A 95 8.73 -16.52 8.83
CA ARG A 95 9.83 -16.11 7.95
C ARG A 95 10.88 -15.20 8.62
N HIS A 96 10.53 -14.58 9.74
CA HIS A 96 11.44 -13.79 10.59
C HIS A 96 11.94 -14.59 11.81
N GLY A 97 11.72 -15.91 11.84
CA GLY A 97 12.21 -16.80 12.90
C GLY A 97 11.31 -16.92 14.13
N PHE A 98 10.03 -16.53 14.04
CA PHE A 98 9.09 -16.78 15.11
C PHE A 98 8.56 -18.22 15.03
N ASP A 99 8.61 -18.94 16.14
CA ASP A 99 8.13 -20.33 16.23
C ASP A 99 6.80 -20.41 16.98
N TYR A 100 5.72 -20.67 16.24
CA TYR A 100 4.37 -20.87 16.81
C TYR A 100 4.20 -22.18 17.58
N SER A 101 5.20 -23.06 17.62
CA SER A 101 5.26 -24.20 18.53
C SER A 101 5.78 -23.82 19.91
N ASN A 102 6.43 -22.67 20.05
CA ASN A 102 6.94 -22.16 21.32
C ASN A 102 5.81 -21.46 22.12
N LYS A 103 5.18 -22.23 23.01
CA LYS A 103 4.03 -21.77 23.80
C LYS A 103 4.32 -20.47 24.57
N ALA A 104 5.51 -20.31 25.14
CA ALA A 104 5.85 -19.13 25.95
C ALA A 104 5.94 -17.86 25.07
N LYS A 105 6.49 -17.97 23.85
CA LYS A 105 6.51 -16.85 22.90
C LYS A 105 5.10 -16.47 22.42
N VAL A 106 4.27 -17.47 22.10
CA VAL A 106 2.88 -17.27 21.67
C VAL A 106 2.05 -16.62 22.78
N GLU A 107 2.19 -17.09 24.02
CA GLU A 107 1.51 -16.51 25.18
C GLU A 107 1.95 -15.06 25.45
N LYS A 108 3.24 -14.77 25.32
CA LYS A 108 3.75 -13.39 25.45
C LYS A 108 3.11 -12.46 24.38
N GLN A 109 3.02 -12.92 23.13
CA GLN A 109 2.37 -12.17 22.06
C GLN A 109 0.88 -11.96 22.33
N LEU A 110 0.17 -13.00 22.77
CA LEU A 110 -1.23 -12.92 23.15
C LEU A 110 -1.46 -11.90 24.28
N ASN A 111 -0.66 -11.94 25.33
CA ASN A 111 -0.79 -11.02 26.47
C ASN A 111 -0.49 -9.58 26.10
N HIS A 112 0.44 -9.34 25.16
CA HIS A 112 0.66 -8.02 24.59
C HIS A 112 -0.60 -7.49 23.88
N PHE A 113 -1.19 -8.28 22.98
CA PHE A 113 -2.39 -7.83 22.25
C PHE A 113 -3.64 -7.74 23.12
N LYS A 114 -3.77 -8.54 24.18
CA LYS A 114 -4.81 -8.33 25.20
C LYS A 114 -4.70 -6.93 25.82
N SER A 115 -3.48 -6.51 26.18
CA SER A 115 -3.27 -5.16 26.72
C SER A 115 -3.61 -4.08 25.73
N VAL A 116 -3.31 -4.25 24.43
CA VAL A 116 -3.66 -3.32 23.37
C VAL A 116 -5.18 -3.21 23.21
N ILE A 117 -5.89 -4.36 23.18
CA ILE A 117 -7.35 -4.38 23.07
C ILE A 117 -7.98 -3.66 24.26
N ASP A 118 -7.55 -3.98 25.49
CA ASP A 118 -8.07 -3.33 26.70
C ASP A 118 -7.86 -1.81 26.71
N GLN A 119 -6.73 -1.36 26.18
CA GLN A 119 -6.39 0.05 26.11
C GLN A 119 -7.25 0.82 25.10
N PHE A 120 -7.48 0.25 23.91
CA PHE A 120 -8.05 1.00 22.79
C PHE A 120 -9.50 0.66 22.42
N LYS A 121 -10.10 -0.41 23.00
CA LYS A 121 -11.49 -0.83 22.68
C LYS A 121 -12.57 0.23 22.86
N ASN A 122 -12.31 1.26 23.62
CA ASN A 122 -13.27 2.36 23.81
C ASN A 122 -12.96 3.61 22.96
N HIS A 123 -11.94 3.54 22.11
CA HIS A 123 -11.56 4.71 21.31
C HIS A 123 -12.54 4.93 20.16
N PRO A 124 -13.14 6.15 20.00
CA PRO A 124 -14.22 6.40 19.05
C PRO A 124 -13.80 6.31 17.58
N ALA A 125 -12.50 6.42 17.27
CA ALA A 125 -12.00 6.23 15.91
C ALA A 125 -11.71 4.77 15.56
N LEU A 126 -11.70 3.84 16.53
CA LEU A 126 -11.51 2.43 16.22
C LEU A 126 -12.67 1.92 15.35
N LEU A 127 -12.34 1.23 14.26
CA LEU A 127 -13.30 0.60 13.37
C LEU A 127 -13.32 -0.91 13.56
N MET A 128 -12.15 -1.52 13.58
CA MET A 128 -12.00 -2.97 13.67
C MET A 128 -10.56 -3.35 14.06
N TRP A 129 -10.41 -4.57 14.52
CA TRP A 129 -9.12 -5.18 14.85
C TRP A 129 -8.56 -5.93 13.65
N GLY A 130 -7.36 -5.58 13.19
CA GLY A 130 -6.62 -6.28 12.14
C GLY A 130 -5.59 -7.23 12.74
N ILE A 131 -5.96 -8.49 12.99
CA ILE A 131 -5.12 -9.47 13.70
C ILE A 131 -4.18 -10.16 12.71
N GLY A 132 -2.91 -9.79 12.72
CA GLY A 132 -1.89 -10.26 11.79
C GLY A 132 -1.99 -9.58 10.41
N ASN A 133 -0.86 -9.57 9.70
CA ASN A 133 -0.75 -9.17 8.30
C ASN A 133 0.14 -10.16 7.59
N GLU A 134 -0.36 -10.85 6.55
CA GLU A 134 0.41 -11.77 5.71
C GLU A 134 1.25 -12.80 6.50
N VAL A 135 0.70 -13.30 7.61
CA VAL A 135 1.37 -14.32 8.43
C VAL A 135 1.51 -15.67 7.71
N ASP A 136 0.78 -15.82 6.63
CA ASP A 136 0.81 -16.93 5.67
C ASP A 136 1.96 -16.84 4.66
N LEU A 137 2.61 -15.67 4.54
CA LEU A 137 3.71 -15.51 3.59
C LEU A 137 4.94 -16.32 4.02
N PHE A 138 5.24 -17.40 3.27
CA PHE A 138 6.34 -18.35 3.54
C PHE A 138 6.27 -19.00 4.92
N TYR A 139 5.07 -19.30 5.41
CA TYR A 139 4.88 -20.05 6.65
C TYR A 139 4.81 -21.57 6.39
N SER A 140 5.01 -22.34 7.43
CA SER A 140 4.84 -23.80 7.44
C SER A 140 4.03 -24.29 8.64
N ASN A 141 3.96 -23.49 9.71
CA ASN A 141 3.30 -23.86 10.96
C ASN A 141 1.90 -23.27 11.08
N THR A 142 0.89 -24.09 10.78
CA THR A 142 -0.53 -23.67 10.81
C THR A 142 -1.05 -23.30 12.20
N ARG A 143 -0.24 -23.42 13.27
CA ARG A 143 -0.60 -22.92 14.62
C ARG A 143 -0.68 -21.39 14.70
N VAL A 144 -0.20 -20.68 13.70
CA VAL A 144 -0.42 -19.22 13.61
C VAL A 144 -1.90 -18.90 13.62
N TRP A 145 -2.73 -19.72 12.97
CA TRP A 145 -4.19 -19.53 12.95
C TRP A 145 -4.85 -19.79 14.30
N ASP A 146 -4.31 -20.73 15.10
CA ASP A 146 -4.76 -20.93 16.49
C ASP A 146 -4.41 -19.70 17.36
N ALA A 147 -3.24 -19.09 17.15
CA ALA A 147 -2.85 -17.87 17.86
C ALA A 147 -3.71 -16.65 17.47
N ILE A 148 -4.12 -16.53 16.18
CA ILE A 148 -5.07 -15.54 15.73
C ILE A 148 -6.42 -15.73 16.40
N GLN A 149 -6.90 -16.99 16.49
CA GLN A 149 -8.14 -17.34 17.17
C GLN A 149 -8.13 -16.91 18.63
N ASP A 150 -7.04 -17.15 19.36
CA ASP A 150 -6.94 -16.78 20.78
C ASP A 150 -7.09 -15.27 20.99
N ILE A 151 -6.53 -14.46 20.08
CA ILE A 151 -6.64 -12.99 20.10
C ILE A 151 -8.07 -12.56 19.74
N ALA A 152 -8.65 -13.11 18.66
CA ALA A 152 -10.01 -12.80 18.21
C ALA A 152 -11.04 -13.14 19.28
N LYS A 153 -10.91 -14.32 19.90
CA LYS A 153 -11.75 -14.75 21.01
C LYS A 153 -11.68 -13.81 22.20
N TYR A 154 -10.48 -13.35 22.55
CA TYR A 154 -10.32 -12.36 23.62
C TYR A 154 -10.99 -11.03 23.26
N ALA A 155 -10.80 -10.56 22.03
CA ALA A 155 -11.46 -9.33 21.55
C ALA A 155 -12.98 -9.43 21.71
N HIS A 156 -13.61 -10.50 21.24
CA HIS A 156 -15.06 -10.72 21.40
C HIS A 156 -15.53 -10.77 22.85
N GLN A 157 -14.66 -11.26 23.80
CA GLN A 157 -15.01 -11.30 25.22
C GLN A 157 -15.05 -9.93 25.89
N VAL A 158 -14.19 -8.99 25.46
CA VAL A 158 -14.00 -7.71 26.16
C VAL A 158 -14.40 -6.48 25.34
N ASP A 159 -14.60 -6.65 24.04
CA ASP A 159 -14.98 -5.58 23.09
C ASP A 159 -16.15 -6.03 22.21
N PRO A 160 -17.40 -5.82 22.64
CA PRO A 160 -18.58 -6.16 21.85
C PRO A 160 -18.87 -5.12 20.73
N ASN A 161 -18.04 -4.11 20.59
CA ASN A 161 -18.32 -2.97 19.70
C ASN A 161 -17.55 -3.03 18.36
N HIS A 162 -16.48 -3.81 18.28
CA HIS A 162 -15.64 -3.81 17.08
C HIS A 162 -15.40 -5.22 16.56
N PRO A 163 -15.57 -5.43 15.23
CA PRO A 163 -15.31 -6.72 14.60
C PRO A 163 -13.82 -7.02 14.53
N THR A 164 -13.52 -8.31 14.42
CA THR A 164 -12.17 -8.86 14.21
C THR A 164 -11.94 -9.20 12.75
N SER A 165 -10.69 -9.10 12.31
CA SER A 165 -10.27 -9.49 10.98
C SER A 165 -8.87 -10.08 10.99
N THR A 166 -8.53 -10.82 9.94
CA THR A 166 -7.15 -11.24 9.64
C THR A 166 -6.85 -11.05 8.16
N VAL A 167 -5.58 -10.84 7.84
CA VAL A 167 -5.15 -10.42 6.49
C VAL A 167 -4.18 -11.45 5.91
N THR A 168 -4.49 -11.97 4.71
CA THR A 168 -3.65 -12.93 3.98
C THR A 168 -2.90 -12.27 2.81
N ALA A 169 -1.73 -12.84 2.47
CA ALA A 169 -0.93 -12.49 1.30
C ALA A 169 -1.54 -13.13 0.03
N GLY A 170 -2.48 -12.44 -0.59
CA GLY A 170 -3.32 -13.01 -1.64
C GLY A 170 -4.46 -13.84 -1.08
N LEU A 171 -5.13 -14.60 -1.95
CA LEU A 171 -6.24 -15.46 -1.59
C LEU A 171 -5.97 -16.88 -2.08
N ASP A 172 -5.94 -17.84 -1.17
CA ASP A 172 -5.75 -19.26 -1.45
C ASP A 172 -6.82 -20.12 -0.77
N SER A 173 -7.13 -21.27 -1.35
CA SER A 173 -8.15 -22.19 -0.85
C SER A 173 -7.78 -22.84 0.48
N MET A 174 -6.48 -23.05 0.74
CA MET A 174 -5.98 -23.65 1.97
C MET A 174 -6.13 -22.66 3.14
N GLU A 175 -5.72 -21.39 2.95
CA GLU A 175 -5.89 -20.33 3.96
C GLU A 175 -7.37 -20.12 4.31
N VAL A 176 -8.26 -20.10 3.31
CA VAL A 176 -9.71 -20.03 3.54
C VAL A 176 -10.19 -21.18 4.41
N ALA A 177 -9.76 -22.41 4.12
CA ALA A 177 -10.13 -23.60 4.89
C ALA A 177 -9.57 -23.54 6.32
N LEU A 178 -8.30 -23.16 6.48
CA LEU A 178 -7.62 -23.08 7.78
C LEU A 178 -8.23 -22.00 8.66
N ILE A 179 -8.52 -20.81 8.14
CA ILE A 179 -9.14 -19.73 8.91
C ILE A 179 -10.54 -20.16 9.37
N LYS A 180 -11.36 -20.74 8.51
CA LYS A 180 -12.68 -21.27 8.89
C LYS A 180 -12.60 -22.32 9.99
N GLN A 181 -11.61 -23.19 9.93
CA GLN A 181 -11.46 -24.30 10.88
C GLN A 181 -10.83 -23.85 12.21
N LYS A 182 -9.77 -23.02 12.16
CA LYS A 182 -8.90 -22.72 13.27
C LYS A 182 -9.12 -21.33 13.89
N ALA A 183 -9.67 -20.38 13.12
CA ALA A 183 -9.93 -19.03 13.57
C ALA A 183 -11.40 -18.60 13.30
N PRO A 184 -12.41 -19.37 13.81
CA PRO A 184 -13.82 -19.10 13.54
C PRO A 184 -14.34 -17.78 14.14
N ASP A 185 -13.61 -17.16 15.08
CA ASP A 185 -13.98 -15.86 15.66
C ASP A 185 -13.44 -14.69 14.82
N ILE A 186 -13.00 -14.92 13.58
CA ILE A 186 -12.71 -13.87 12.60
C ILE A 186 -14.01 -13.49 11.87
N ASP A 187 -14.44 -12.24 12.04
CA ASP A 187 -15.67 -11.71 11.45
C ASP A 187 -15.50 -11.32 9.98
N VAL A 188 -14.33 -10.78 9.61
CA VAL A 188 -14.05 -10.26 8.27
C VAL A 188 -12.76 -10.87 7.73
N TYR A 189 -12.85 -11.50 6.57
CA TYR A 189 -11.66 -11.98 5.84
C TYR A 189 -11.05 -10.84 5.04
N CYS A 190 -9.79 -10.54 5.28
CA CYS A 190 -9.08 -9.48 4.57
C CYS A 190 -8.01 -10.05 3.64
N VAL A 191 -7.88 -9.47 2.44
CA VAL A 191 -6.95 -9.94 1.40
C VAL A 191 -6.09 -8.79 0.92
N ASN A 192 -4.77 -8.98 0.96
CA ASN A 192 -3.83 -8.13 0.24
C ASN A 192 -3.65 -8.71 -1.17
N THR A 193 -3.99 -7.96 -2.21
CA THR A 193 -3.93 -8.49 -3.57
C THR A 193 -3.76 -7.38 -4.60
N TYR A 194 -2.98 -7.64 -5.64
CA TYR A 194 -2.62 -6.67 -6.66
C TYR A 194 -3.15 -7.09 -8.04
N GLY A 195 -2.39 -7.82 -8.85
CA GLY A 195 -2.81 -8.24 -10.20
C GLY A 195 -3.99 -9.20 -10.19
N ASP A 196 -4.08 -10.06 -9.18
CA ASP A 196 -5.11 -11.09 -9.08
C ASP A 196 -6.44 -10.59 -8.45
N ILE A 197 -6.56 -9.31 -8.13
CA ILE A 197 -7.74 -8.72 -7.46
C ILE A 197 -9.07 -9.07 -8.14
N GLY A 198 -9.06 -9.21 -9.47
CA GLY A 198 -10.26 -9.53 -10.26
C GLY A 198 -10.85 -10.91 -9.98
N ASN A 199 -10.05 -11.84 -9.45
CA ASN A 199 -10.46 -13.20 -9.15
C ASN A 199 -11.00 -13.36 -7.72
N VAL A 200 -10.74 -12.41 -6.83
CA VAL A 200 -11.14 -12.49 -5.41
C VAL A 200 -12.64 -12.67 -5.22
N PRO A 201 -13.55 -11.90 -5.86
CA PRO A 201 -14.98 -12.04 -5.62
C PRO A 201 -15.52 -13.43 -5.93
N TYR A 202 -14.99 -14.07 -6.96
CA TYR A 202 -15.38 -15.43 -7.34
C TYR A 202 -14.71 -16.49 -6.45
N ASN A 203 -13.40 -16.42 -6.28
CA ASN A 203 -12.61 -17.44 -5.60
C ASN A 203 -12.94 -17.52 -4.10
N ILE A 204 -13.16 -16.41 -3.43
CA ILE A 204 -13.48 -16.40 -1.99
C ILE A 204 -14.79 -17.16 -1.69
N ARG A 205 -15.77 -17.07 -2.57
CA ARG A 205 -17.03 -17.81 -2.47
C ARG A 205 -16.88 -19.28 -2.88
N LYS A 206 -16.16 -19.53 -3.98
CA LYS A 206 -15.84 -20.87 -4.45
C LYS A 206 -15.13 -21.71 -3.40
N TRP A 207 -14.22 -21.09 -2.64
CA TRP A 207 -13.45 -21.79 -1.58
C TRP A 207 -14.18 -21.83 -0.24
N GLY A 208 -15.42 -21.30 -0.20
CA GLY A 208 -16.36 -21.52 0.87
C GLY A 208 -16.29 -20.53 2.03
N TRP A 209 -15.68 -19.36 1.87
CA TRP A 209 -15.88 -18.27 2.81
C TRP A 209 -17.27 -17.68 2.60
N THR A 210 -18.08 -17.66 3.65
CA THR A 210 -19.49 -17.19 3.59
C THR A 210 -19.68 -15.82 4.25
N GLY A 211 -18.71 -15.36 5.03
CA GLY A 211 -18.71 -14.04 5.66
C GLY A 211 -18.35 -12.89 4.71
N PRO A 212 -18.33 -11.66 5.20
CA PRO A 212 -17.86 -10.51 4.44
C PRO A 212 -16.35 -10.56 4.24
N TYR A 213 -15.88 -9.81 3.23
CA TYR A 213 -14.44 -9.65 3.01
C TYR A 213 -14.09 -8.19 2.72
N MET A 214 -12.80 -7.87 2.84
CA MET A 214 -12.22 -6.59 2.45
C MET A 214 -10.95 -6.80 1.64
N ILE A 215 -10.64 -5.86 0.75
CA ILE A 215 -9.34 -5.79 0.09
C ILE A 215 -8.47 -4.79 0.86
N THR A 216 -7.51 -5.29 1.61
CA THR A 216 -6.77 -4.47 2.60
C THR A 216 -5.43 -3.94 2.12
N GLU A 217 -4.93 -4.46 1.02
CA GLU A 217 -3.88 -3.83 0.21
C GLU A 217 -4.16 -4.07 -1.26
N TRP A 218 -4.20 -3.00 -2.03
CA TRP A 218 -4.34 -3.02 -3.48
C TRP A 218 -3.73 -1.76 -4.09
N GLY A 219 -3.23 -1.89 -5.29
CA GLY A 219 -2.53 -0.79 -5.96
C GLY A 219 -2.13 -1.16 -7.38
N PRO A 220 -0.96 -0.74 -7.90
CA PRO A 220 -0.41 -1.17 -9.17
C PRO A 220 -0.04 -2.65 -9.12
N ASN A 221 0.44 -3.21 -10.23
CA ASN A 221 0.95 -4.57 -10.23
C ASN A 221 2.13 -4.71 -9.26
N GLY A 222 2.21 -5.82 -8.55
CA GLY A 222 3.39 -6.21 -7.82
C GLY A 222 4.59 -6.37 -8.76
N HIS A 223 5.80 -6.15 -8.26
CA HIS A 223 7.00 -6.32 -9.09
C HIS A 223 7.17 -7.77 -9.59
N TRP A 224 6.60 -8.74 -8.86
CA TRP A 224 6.55 -10.15 -9.23
C TRP A 224 5.51 -10.48 -10.34
N GLU A 225 4.55 -9.61 -10.57
CA GLU A 225 3.51 -9.72 -11.60
C GLU A 225 3.85 -8.91 -12.85
N SER A 226 4.90 -8.10 -12.79
CA SER A 226 5.28 -7.17 -13.86
C SER A 226 6.20 -7.85 -14.87
N PRO A 227 6.14 -7.49 -16.18
CA PRO A 227 7.11 -7.92 -17.15
C PRO A 227 8.54 -7.58 -16.71
N THR A 228 9.50 -8.42 -17.09
CA THR A 228 10.92 -8.23 -16.77
C THR A 228 11.76 -8.03 -18.01
N THR A 229 12.87 -7.32 -17.84
CA THR A 229 13.93 -7.22 -18.85
C THR A 229 14.70 -8.55 -18.97
N PRO A 230 15.50 -8.75 -20.03
CA PRO A 230 16.35 -9.95 -20.16
C PRO A 230 17.32 -10.20 -19.01
N TRP A 231 17.69 -9.16 -18.26
CA TRP A 231 18.56 -9.26 -17.05
C TRP A 231 17.76 -9.32 -15.73
N GLY A 232 16.42 -9.49 -15.80
CA GLY A 232 15.57 -9.74 -14.63
C GLY A 232 15.11 -8.48 -13.87
N ALA A 233 15.30 -7.28 -14.39
CA ALA A 233 14.74 -6.07 -13.80
C ALA A 233 13.25 -5.96 -14.15
N ALA A 234 12.38 -5.83 -13.16
CA ALA A 234 10.95 -5.63 -13.40
C ALA A 234 10.69 -4.25 -14.02
N ILE A 235 9.77 -4.19 -14.99
CA ILE A 235 9.37 -2.96 -15.68
C ILE A 235 8.22 -2.35 -14.90
N GLU A 236 8.48 -1.19 -14.31
CA GLU A 236 7.51 -0.47 -13.50
C GLU A 236 6.56 0.34 -14.37
N GLN A 237 5.29 0.34 -14.01
CA GLN A 237 4.28 1.19 -14.61
C GLN A 237 4.58 2.68 -14.32
N SER A 238 4.34 3.56 -15.29
CA SER A 238 4.38 5.00 -15.07
C SER A 238 3.29 5.46 -14.09
N SER A 239 3.40 6.67 -13.55
CA SER A 239 2.35 7.22 -12.67
C SER A 239 0.99 7.33 -13.33
N LEU A 240 0.94 7.51 -14.67
CA LEU A 240 -0.31 7.47 -15.44
C LEU A 240 -0.91 6.07 -15.45
N GLU A 241 -0.11 5.07 -15.86
CA GLU A 241 -0.57 3.67 -15.92
C GLU A 241 -1.05 3.18 -14.54
N LYS A 242 -0.35 3.59 -13.47
CA LYS A 242 -0.78 3.29 -12.10
C LYS A 242 -2.12 3.93 -11.77
N ALA A 243 -2.32 5.21 -12.09
CA ALA A 243 -3.58 5.89 -11.85
C ALA A 243 -4.77 5.21 -12.56
N GLU A 244 -4.55 4.75 -13.80
CA GLU A 244 -5.55 3.97 -14.56
C GLU A 244 -5.85 2.63 -13.87
N VAL A 245 -4.82 1.95 -13.36
CA VAL A 245 -4.97 0.68 -12.61
C VAL A 245 -5.75 0.90 -11.32
N TYR A 246 -5.45 1.96 -10.54
CA TYR A 246 -6.20 2.29 -9.33
C TYR A 246 -7.69 2.50 -9.62
N ASN A 247 -8.01 3.32 -10.62
CA ASN A 247 -9.39 3.56 -11.01
C ASN A 247 -10.11 2.28 -11.46
N LYS A 248 -9.49 1.50 -12.35
CA LYS A 248 -10.05 0.25 -12.88
C LYS A 248 -10.28 -0.79 -11.78
N ARG A 249 -9.30 -0.99 -10.89
CA ARG A 249 -9.41 -2.00 -9.81
C ARG A 249 -10.50 -1.63 -8.82
N TYR A 250 -10.56 -0.37 -8.41
CA TYR A 250 -11.62 0.08 -7.52
C TYR A 250 -12.99 -0.08 -8.14
N THR A 251 -13.20 0.45 -9.35
CA THR A 251 -14.50 0.47 -10.00
C THR A 251 -15.00 -0.94 -10.34
N ASN A 252 -14.14 -1.78 -10.93
CA ASN A 252 -14.57 -3.06 -11.49
C ASN A 252 -14.58 -4.22 -10.49
N TYR A 253 -13.76 -4.16 -9.45
CA TYR A 253 -13.56 -5.33 -8.57
C TYR A 253 -13.91 -5.07 -7.10
N ILE A 254 -13.77 -3.83 -6.64
CA ILE A 254 -14.08 -3.45 -5.25
C ILE A 254 -15.51 -2.92 -5.18
N ALA A 255 -15.77 -1.76 -5.76
CA ALA A 255 -17.07 -1.09 -5.71
C ALA A 255 -18.17 -1.83 -6.48
N ALA A 256 -17.83 -2.70 -7.42
CA ALA A 256 -18.80 -3.55 -8.13
C ALA A 256 -19.38 -4.70 -7.29
N ASN A 257 -18.79 -5.00 -6.12
CA ASN A 257 -19.21 -6.11 -5.25
C ASN A 257 -19.61 -5.63 -3.83
N PRO A 258 -20.44 -4.59 -3.69
CA PRO A 258 -20.67 -3.92 -2.40
C PRO A 258 -21.46 -4.78 -1.39
N ASN A 259 -22.05 -5.88 -1.84
CA ASN A 259 -22.83 -6.78 -1.00
C ASN A 259 -21.99 -7.84 -0.29
N ASP A 260 -20.72 -7.97 -0.64
CA ASP A 260 -19.82 -8.96 -0.06
C ASP A 260 -18.49 -8.34 0.35
N CYS A 261 -17.98 -7.42 -0.49
CA CYS A 261 -16.81 -6.60 -0.20
C CYS A 261 -17.27 -5.33 0.55
N ILE A 262 -17.02 -5.28 1.85
CA ILE A 262 -17.48 -4.17 2.70
C ILE A 262 -16.52 -2.96 2.69
N GLY A 263 -15.55 -2.96 1.78
CA GLY A 263 -14.64 -1.85 1.51
C GLY A 263 -13.21 -2.27 1.26
N SER A 264 -12.33 -1.29 1.24
CA SER A 264 -10.91 -1.53 0.92
C SER A 264 -9.99 -0.48 1.50
N TYR A 265 -8.68 -0.82 1.56
CA TYR A 265 -7.58 0.10 1.88
C TYR A 265 -6.55 0.11 0.75
N VAL A 266 -6.36 1.26 0.13
CA VAL A 266 -5.38 1.43 -0.95
C VAL A 266 -3.95 1.40 -0.40
N PHE A 267 -3.04 0.75 -1.11
CA PHE A 267 -1.63 0.67 -0.76
C PHE A 267 -0.75 1.38 -1.80
N LEU A 268 0.23 2.18 -1.41
CA LEU A 268 0.61 2.61 -0.08
C LEU A 268 0.28 4.10 0.09
N TRP A 269 -0.42 4.48 1.14
CA TRP A 269 -0.69 5.87 1.48
C TRP A 269 0.51 6.49 2.18
N GLY A 270 1.52 6.82 1.38
CA GLY A 270 2.82 7.27 1.80
C GLY A 270 3.86 7.01 0.72
N GLN A 271 5.09 6.82 1.12
CA GLN A 271 6.21 6.44 0.27
C GLN A 271 7.11 5.43 0.99
N LYS A 272 7.67 4.52 0.25
CA LYS A 272 8.60 3.52 0.73
C LYS A 272 9.46 3.02 -0.43
N GLN A 273 10.71 2.65 -0.14
CA GLN A 273 11.54 1.88 -1.05
C GLN A 273 11.04 0.43 -1.05
N GLU A 274 10.54 -0.02 -2.19
CA GLU A 274 10.24 -1.41 -2.45
C GLU A 274 10.46 -1.66 -3.94
N TYR A 275 11.51 -2.39 -4.29
CA TYR A 275 12.03 -2.55 -5.63
C TYR A 275 12.52 -1.24 -6.27
N THR A 276 11.72 -0.18 -6.26
CA THR A 276 12.07 1.19 -6.61
C THR A 276 11.51 2.18 -5.58
N LEU A 277 11.93 3.43 -5.65
CA LEU A 277 11.41 4.52 -4.81
C LEU A 277 9.94 4.86 -5.12
N THR A 278 9.43 4.43 -6.27
CA THR A 278 8.16 4.88 -6.82
C THR A 278 7.15 3.75 -6.98
N TRP A 279 7.48 2.49 -6.60
CA TRP A 279 6.65 1.33 -6.96
C TRP A 279 5.22 1.42 -6.44
N TYR A 280 5.02 1.65 -5.13
CA TYR A 280 3.69 1.66 -4.52
C TYR A 280 3.25 3.01 -3.97
N GLY A 281 4.19 3.93 -3.72
CA GLY A 281 3.90 5.19 -3.05
C GLY A 281 2.91 6.08 -3.82
N LEU A 282 1.84 6.51 -3.15
CA LEU A 282 0.92 7.51 -3.68
C LEU A 282 1.45 8.94 -3.50
N PHE A 283 2.46 9.11 -2.68
CA PHE A 283 3.17 10.36 -2.43
C PHE A 283 4.66 10.17 -2.67
N THR A 284 5.36 11.27 -2.88
CA THR A 284 6.83 11.28 -2.80
C THR A 284 7.28 11.36 -1.34
N LYS A 285 8.59 11.23 -1.11
CA LYS A 285 9.20 11.41 0.22
C LYS A 285 8.94 12.82 0.80
N GLU A 286 8.80 13.82 -0.07
CA GLU A 286 8.46 15.20 0.27
C GLU A 286 6.95 15.44 0.42
N GLY A 287 6.12 14.40 0.31
CA GLY A 287 4.67 14.48 0.48
C GLY A 287 3.90 15.01 -0.74
N LYS A 288 4.49 15.05 -1.92
CA LYS A 288 3.79 15.47 -3.15
C LYS A 288 2.93 14.33 -3.67
N PRO A 289 1.61 14.55 -3.90
CA PRO A 289 0.71 13.52 -4.40
C PRO A 289 0.98 13.21 -5.88
N THR A 290 0.86 11.91 -6.20
CA THR A 290 0.89 11.42 -7.57
C THR A 290 -0.50 11.47 -8.21
N GLN A 291 -0.57 11.20 -9.52
CA GLN A 291 -1.84 11.13 -10.26
C GLN A 291 -2.81 10.07 -9.71
N ALA A 292 -2.34 9.07 -8.98
CA ALA A 292 -3.19 8.07 -8.35
C ALA A 292 -4.15 8.67 -7.32
N ILE A 293 -3.77 9.77 -6.65
CA ILE A 293 -4.65 10.50 -5.73
C ILE A 293 -5.86 11.07 -6.47
N ASP A 294 -5.67 11.62 -7.68
CA ASP A 294 -6.78 12.12 -8.49
C ASP A 294 -7.71 10.99 -8.95
N ALA A 295 -7.15 9.84 -9.32
CA ALA A 295 -7.93 8.67 -9.68
C ALA A 295 -8.79 8.17 -8.50
N LEU A 296 -8.24 8.18 -7.29
CA LEU A 296 -8.96 7.84 -6.06
C LEU A 296 -10.03 8.87 -5.72
N GLN A 297 -9.78 10.18 -5.92
CA GLN A 297 -10.79 11.22 -5.72
C GLN A 297 -12.01 10.97 -6.60
N ILE A 298 -11.80 10.74 -7.90
CA ILE A 298 -12.88 10.42 -8.83
C ILE A 298 -13.62 9.16 -8.39
N ALA A 299 -12.88 8.12 -8.03
CA ALA A 299 -13.44 6.82 -7.63
C ALA A 299 -14.24 6.88 -6.30
N TRP A 300 -13.78 7.65 -5.32
CA TRP A 300 -14.39 7.70 -3.99
C TRP A 300 -15.49 8.75 -3.83
N SER A 301 -15.32 9.93 -4.47
CA SER A 301 -16.25 11.05 -4.33
C SER A 301 -17.10 11.32 -5.57
N SER A 302 -16.78 10.72 -6.73
CA SER A 302 -17.36 11.05 -8.03
C SER A 302 -17.17 12.53 -8.43
N GLN A 303 -16.11 13.16 -7.91
CA GLN A 303 -15.78 14.55 -8.19
C GLN A 303 -14.44 14.65 -8.89
N ASP A 304 -14.39 15.43 -9.95
CA ASP A 304 -13.13 15.72 -10.63
C ASP A 304 -12.18 16.54 -9.74
N PRO A 305 -10.86 16.32 -9.85
CA PRO A 305 -9.87 17.20 -9.26
C PRO A 305 -10.01 18.65 -9.72
N THR A 306 -9.73 19.59 -8.85
CA THR A 306 -9.85 21.04 -9.16
C THR A 306 -8.62 21.61 -9.85
N THR A 307 -7.49 20.92 -9.79
CA THR A 307 -6.21 21.36 -10.36
C THR A 307 -5.70 20.38 -11.40
N SER A 308 -5.02 20.90 -12.44
CA SER A 308 -4.36 20.07 -13.45
C SER A 308 -3.29 19.19 -12.83
N THR A 309 -3.03 18.05 -13.46
CA THR A 309 -2.06 17.06 -12.97
C THR A 309 -1.03 16.73 -14.04
N PRO A 310 0.27 16.76 -13.71
CA PRO A 310 1.30 16.33 -14.65
C PRO A 310 1.15 14.83 -14.90
N SER A 311 1.44 14.43 -16.13
CA SER A 311 1.34 13.04 -16.57
C SER A 311 2.47 12.69 -17.53
N ILE A 312 2.88 11.42 -17.52
CA ILE A 312 3.87 10.86 -18.44
C ILE A 312 3.26 9.65 -19.13
N ALA A 313 2.98 9.77 -20.42
CA ALA A 313 2.46 8.65 -21.22
C ALA A 313 3.54 7.60 -21.49
N ASN A 314 4.75 8.06 -21.90
CA ASN A 314 5.83 7.17 -22.27
C ASN A 314 7.20 7.76 -21.88
N LEU A 315 8.16 6.86 -21.61
CA LEU A 315 9.56 7.20 -21.47
C LEU A 315 10.38 6.42 -22.51
N PHE A 316 11.18 7.12 -23.29
CA PHE A 316 12.00 6.53 -24.34
C PHE A 316 13.49 6.79 -24.08
N ILE A 317 14.34 5.80 -24.41
CA ILE A 317 15.78 5.96 -24.58
C ILE A 317 16.13 5.56 -26.00
N ASN A 318 16.78 6.44 -26.74
CA ASN A 318 17.15 6.26 -28.16
C ASN A 318 15.94 5.82 -29.04
N GLY A 319 14.75 6.35 -28.75
CA GLY A 319 13.50 6.02 -29.45
C GLY A 319 12.89 4.68 -29.12
N LYS A 320 13.44 3.93 -28.14
CA LYS A 320 12.92 2.63 -27.68
C LYS A 320 12.22 2.78 -26.34
N ASN A 321 11.14 2.02 -26.10
CA ASN A 321 10.47 1.94 -24.82
C ASN A 321 11.13 0.95 -23.86
N ALA A 322 10.69 0.90 -22.60
CA ALA A 322 11.29 0.07 -21.56
C ALA A 322 11.20 -1.46 -21.84
N TYR A 323 10.24 -1.88 -22.64
CA TYR A 323 10.08 -3.30 -23.01
C TYR A 323 11.08 -3.80 -24.06
N SER A 324 11.89 -2.90 -24.62
CA SER A 324 12.85 -3.27 -25.68
C SER A 324 14.09 -4.03 -25.20
N GLY A 325 14.30 -4.15 -23.87
CA GLY A 325 15.53 -4.74 -23.33
C GLY A 325 16.77 -4.01 -23.80
N LEU A 326 16.80 -2.69 -23.66
CA LEU A 326 17.86 -1.83 -24.22
C LEU A 326 19.21 -2.07 -23.56
N HIS A 327 20.21 -2.37 -24.39
CA HIS A 327 21.63 -2.33 -24.06
C HIS A 327 22.28 -1.09 -24.67
N VAL A 328 23.19 -0.46 -23.95
CA VAL A 328 23.99 0.69 -24.39
C VAL A 328 25.46 0.48 -24.04
N PRO A 329 26.43 0.91 -24.89
CA PRO A 329 27.85 0.81 -24.57
C PRO A 329 28.20 1.72 -23.37
N ALA A 330 29.13 1.27 -22.53
CA ALA A 330 29.70 2.10 -21.46
C ALA A 330 30.19 3.43 -22.00
N ASN A 331 29.98 4.51 -21.24
CA ASN A 331 30.34 5.86 -21.61
C ASN A 331 29.68 6.45 -22.88
N SER A 332 28.78 5.73 -23.54
CA SER A 332 28.07 6.23 -24.73
C SER A 332 27.12 7.40 -24.40
N ILE A 333 26.90 8.28 -25.37
CA ILE A 333 25.93 9.37 -25.26
C ILE A 333 24.58 8.86 -25.77
N ASN A 334 23.57 8.97 -24.94
CA ASN A 334 22.22 8.52 -25.21
C ASN A 334 21.23 9.68 -25.12
N LYS A 335 20.10 9.57 -25.81
CA LYS A 335 18.99 10.55 -25.76
C LYS A 335 17.82 9.93 -25.03
N ALA A 336 17.21 10.66 -24.09
CA ALA A 336 15.98 10.26 -23.45
C ALA A 336 14.89 11.32 -23.69
N PHE A 337 13.64 10.85 -23.79
CA PHE A 337 12.46 11.69 -24.00
C PHE A 337 11.31 11.18 -23.15
N ALA A 338 10.70 12.07 -22.35
CA ALA A 338 9.47 11.83 -21.63
C ALA A 338 8.29 12.47 -22.37
N ASP A 339 7.34 11.67 -22.81
CA ASP A 339 6.10 12.14 -23.40
C ASP A 339 5.16 12.63 -22.30
N ALA A 340 5.37 13.86 -21.88
CA ALA A 340 4.74 14.46 -20.74
C ALA A 340 3.78 15.57 -21.12
N TYR A 341 2.65 15.62 -20.41
CA TYR A 341 1.60 16.61 -20.61
C TYR A 341 0.86 16.93 -19.29
N LEU A 342 -0.09 17.85 -19.32
CA LEU A 342 -1.00 18.14 -18.22
C LEU A 342 -2.39 17.53 -18.51
N ILE A 343 -2.92 16.77 -17.56
CA ILE A 343 -4.32 16.41 -17.55
C ILE A 343 -5.10 17.57 -16.97
N GLN A 344 -6.10 18.04 -17.72
CA GLN A 344 -6.97 19.15 -17.34
C GLN A 344 -8.34 18.61 -16.95
N TYR A 345 -8.72 18.77 -15.70
CA TYR A 345 -10.06 18.38 -15.24
C TYR A 345 -11.07 19.52 -15.44
N ASN A 346 -10.68 20.77 -15.22
CA ASN A 346 -11.56 21.94 -15.28
C ASN A 346 -10.99 23.01 -16.20
N ARG A 347 -11.01 22.85 -17.52
CA ARG A 347 -10.74 23.86 -18.58
C ARG A 347 -9.81 25.03 -18.21
N THR A 348 -8.90 24.85 -17.27
CA THR A 348 -7.87 25.83 -16.94
C THR A 348 -6.87 25.91 -18.10
N PRO A 349 -6.41 27.11 -18.48
CA PRO A 349 -5.47 27.26 -19.60
C PRO A 349 -4.23 26.39 -19.41
N ASN A 350 -3.81 25.76 -20.49
CA ASN A 350 -2.65 24.87 -20.54
C ASN A 350 -1.38 25.70 -20.38
N ASP A 351 -0.84 25.79 -19.18
CA ASP A 351 0.49 26.35 -18.96
C ASP A 351 1.55 25.25 -18.82
N THR A 352 1.83 24.58 -19.94
CA THR A 352 2.89 23.55 -20.01
C THR A 352 4.30 24.13 -19.82
N ASN A 353 4.45 25.47 -19.81
CA ASN A 353 5.75 26.13 -19.62
C ASN A 353 6.26 26.00 -18.18
N ASN A 354 5.38 25.69 -17.21
CA ASN A 354 5.70 25.54 -15.80
C ASN A 354 5.92 24.08 -15.36
N LEU A 355 6.14 23.15 -16.30
CA LEU A 355 6.52 21.78 -15.98
C LEU A 355 8.01 21.72 -15.58
N HIS A 356 8.27 21.34 -14.33
CA HIS A 356 9.63 21.14 -13.85
C HIS A 356 10.04 19.69 -13.98
N CYS A 357 10.94 19.42 -14.93
CA CYS A 357 11.49 18.08 -15.13
C CYS A 357 12.77 17.88 -14.30
N SER A 358 12.91 16.71 -13.69
CA SER A 358 14.12 16.26 -13.00
C SER A 358 14.46 14.85 -13.46
N TRP A 359 15.75 14.59 -13.66
CA TRP A 359 16.24 13.30 -14.17
C TRP A 359 17.36 12.77 -13.30
N LYS A 360 17.37 11.48 -13.04
CA LYS A 360 18.47 10.81 -12.33
C LYS A 360 18.70 9.40 -12.88
N ILE A 361 19.92 8.92 -12.74
CA ILE A 361 20.30 7.53 -13.03
C ILE A 361 20.70 6.87 -11.73
N LEU A 362 20.12 5.72 -11.46
CA LEU A 362 20.42 4.89 -10.30
C LEU A 362 20.98 3.55 -10.80
N ALA A 363 21.83 2.91 -10.00
CA ALA A 363 22.07 1.49 -10.16
C ALA A 363 20.78 0.71 -9.90
N GLU A 364 20.59 -0.43 -10.58
CA GLU A 364 19.45 -1.32 -10.24
C GLU A 364 19.63 -1.83 -8.82
N SER A 365 18.56 -1.82 -8.01
CA SER A 365 18.65 -2.25 -6.62
C SER A 365 19.02 -3.72 -6.50
N ASN A 366 19.98 -4.01 -5.63
CA ASN A 366 20.37 -5.37 -5.24
C ASN A 366 19.72 -5.83 -3.94
N ASP A 367 19.11 -4.90 -3.17
CA ASP A 367 18.40 -5.20 -1.92
C ASP A 367 16.91 -5.33 -2.24
N LYS A 368 16.49 -6.56 -2.59
CA LYS A 368 15.11 -6.89 -2.94
C LYS A 368 14.59 -7.88 -1.91
N LYS A 369 13.54 -7.50 -1.20
CA LYS A 369 12.96 -8.31 -0.14
C LYS A 369 11.51 -8.66 -0.45
N ALA A 370 11.01 -9.70 0.22
CA ALA A 370 9.62 -10.13 0.07
C ALA A 370 8.75 -9.56 1.20
N GLY A 371 7.44 -9.47 0.96
CA GLY A 371 6.44 -9.11 1.97
C GLY A 371 6.61 -7.71 2.53
N GLY A 372 7.13 -6.79 1.72
CA GLY A 372 7.27 -5.41 2.11
C GLY A 372 8.32 -5.11 3.18
N ASP A 373 9.28 -6.00 3.42
CA ASP A 373 10.39 -5.75 4.34
C ASP A 373 11.23 -4.56 3.87
N LEU A 374 11.87 -3.86 4.82
CA LEU A 374 12.61 -2.63 4.55
C LEU A 374 13.80 -2.88 3.61
N GLU A 375 13.81 -2.18 2.48
CA GLU A 375 14.89 -2.18 1.49
C GLU A 375 15.71 -0.90 1.55
N ASN A 376 17.00 -0.99 1.21
CA ASN A 376 17.84 0.17 1.06
C ASN A 376 17.58 0.86 -0.29
N GLU A 377 17.61 2.20 -0.29
CA GLU A 377 17.49 2.98 -1.52
C GLU A 377 18.70 2.73 -2.44
N ALA A 378 18.46 2.61 -3.74
CA ALA A 378 19.53 2.49 -4.72
C ALA A 378 20.31 3.81 -4.84
N SER A 379 21.62 3.72 -5.02
CA SER A 379 22.49 4.89 -5.11
C SER A 379 22.33 5.61 -6.45
N GLU A 380 22.21 6.93 -6.41
CA GLU A 380 22.28 7.78 -7.59
C GLU A 380 23.71 7.87 -8.12
N ILE A 381 23.85 7.87 -9.44
CA ILE A 381 25.14 8.07 -10.13
C ILE A 381 25.18 9.50 -10.67
N PRO A 382 25.88 10.41 -9.99
CA PRO A 382 25.87 11.82 -10.36
C PRO A 382 26.71 12.11 -11.61
N GLY A 383 26.46 13.27 -12.21
CA GLY A 383 27.31 13.83 -13.29
C GLY A 383 27.09 13.25 -14.68
N LEU A 384 26.15 12.29 -14.84
CA LEU A 384 25.87 11.66 -16.14
C LEU A 384 24.89 12.47 -17.01
N ILE A 385 24.12 13.37 -16.44
CA ILE A 385 23.08 14.16 -17.13
C ILE A 385 23.51 15.63 -17.21
N LYS A 386 23.60 16.14 -18.44
CA LYS A 386 23.86 17.56 -18.72
C LYS A 386 22.52 18.28 -18.91
N LYS A 387 22.09 19.17 -18.06
CA LYS A 387 20.84 19.97 -18.19
C LYS A 387 19.56 19.10 -18.10
N GLY A 388 19.25 18.55 -16.92
CA GLY A 388 18.09 17.69 -16.68
C GLY A 388 16.76 18.41 -16.41
N LYS A 389 16.47 19.60 -16.99
CA LYS A 389 15.25 20.39 -16.68
C LYS A 389 14.18 20.39 -17.78
N THR A 390 14.35 19.59 -18.84
CA THR A 390 13.45 19.53 -19.98
C THR A 390 12.92 18.10 -20.18
N LYS A 391 11.85 17.97 -20.95
CA LYS A 391 11.27 16.65 -21.32
C LYS A 391 12.22 15.80 -22.17
N GLN A 392 13.23 16.39 -22.77
CA GLN A 392 14.27 15.71 -23.55
C GLN A 392 15.63 16.04 -23.00
N ILE A 393 16.47 15.00 -22.82
CA ILE A 393 17.84 15.12 -22.33
C ILE A 393 18.82 14.30 -23.16
N GLN A 394 20.10 14.62 -22.99
CA GLN A 394 21.21 13.72 -23.30
C GLN A 394 21.87 13.30 -21.99
N PHE A 395 22.19 12.03 -21.90
CA PHE A 395 22.94 11.49 -20.77
C PHE A 395 24.09 10.60 -21.26
N LYS A 396 25.13 10.54 -20.45
CA LYS A 396 26.25 9.61 -20.64
C LYS A 396 25.92 8.32 -19.89
N ALA A 397 26.02 7.17 -20.54
CA ALA A 397 25.88 5.88 -19.86
C ALA A 397 26.98 5.74 -18.79
N PRO A 398 26.72 5.07 -17.67
CA PRO A 398 27.72 4.69 -16.68
C PRO A 398 28.96 4.03 -17.34
N ASN A 399 30.10 4.07 -16.68
CA ASN A 399 31.35 3.46 -17.16
C ASN A 399 31.47 1.98 -16.81
N GLU A 400 30.73 1.51 -15.83
CA GLU A 400 30.76 0.12 -15.37
C GLU A 400 29.63 -0.69 -16.05
N GLU A 401 29.94 -1.93 -16.39
CA GLU A 401 28.96 -2.89 -16.87
C GLU A 401 27.95 -3.20 -15.80
N GLY A 402 26.66 -3.21 -16.16
CA GLY A 402 25.61 -3.53 -15.21
C GLY A 402 24.23 -3.03 -15.57
N ALA A 403 23.28 -3.31 -14.69
CA ALA A 403 21.90 -2.87 -14.80
C ALA A 403 21.71 -1.52 -14.11
N TYR A 404 21.01 -0.62 -14.78
CA TYR A 404 20.73 0.73 -14.32
C TYR A 404 19.30 1.12 -14.62
N ARG A 405 18.85 2.20 -13.98
CA ARG A 405 17.50 2.73 -14.17
C ARG A 405 17.54 4.25 -14.32
N LEU A 406 17.01 4.76 -15.42
CA LEU A 406 16.80 6.19 -15.66
C LEU A 406 15.42 6.56 -15.09
N PHE A 407 15.38 7.53 -14.19
CA PHE A 407 14.15 8.11 -13.65
C PHE A 407 13.91 9.49 -14.23
N VAL A 408 12.66 9.80 -14.48
CA VAL A 408 12.17 11.15 -14.73
C VAL A 408 11.04 11.46 -13.77
N THR A 409 11.08 12.65 -13.19
CA THR A 409 9.96 13.23 -12.45
C THR A 409 9.58 14.54 -13.09
N ILE A 410 8.28 14.81 -13.13
CA ILE A 410 7.71 16.04 -13.64
C ILE A 410 6.80 16.61 -12.59
N GLU A 411 7.11 17.82 -12.18
CA GLU A 411 6.37 18.53 -11.15
C GLU A 411 5.57 19.67 -11.77
N TYR A 412 4.33 19.80 -11.33
CA TYR A 412 3.48 20.94 -11.66
C TYR A 412 2.71 21.34 -10.40
N GLN A 413 2.89 22.59 -9.96
CA GLN A 413 2.35 23.07 -8.70
C GLN A 413 2.78 22.16 -7.53
N ASN A 414 1.84 21.50 -6.86
CA ASN A 414 2.13 20.58 -5.75
C ASN A 414 1.98 19.10 -6.13
N LYS A 415 1.84 18.77 -7.41
CA LYS A 415 1.64 17.40 -7.90
C LYS A 415 2.84 16.92 -8.70
N ILE A 416 3.00 15.60 -8.75
CA ILE A 416 4.13 14.95 -9.42
C ILE A 416 3.68 13.82 -10.34
N ALA A 417 4.36 13.71 -11.48
CA ALA A 417 4.35 12.51 -12.32
C ALA A 417 5.76 11.93 -12.39
N TYR A 418 5.84 10.62 -12.51
CA TYR A 418 7.12 9.93 -12.67
C TYR A 418 7.01 8.76 -13.65
N ALA A 419 8.16 8.43 -14.24
CA ALA A 419 8.40 7.18 -14.96
C ALA A 419 9.86 6.78 -14.77
N ASN A 420 10.13 5.50 -14.93
CA ASN A 420 11.51 5.00 -14.98
C ASN A 420 11.70 4.00 -16.12
N TYR A 421 12.96 3.80 -16.47
CA TYR A 421 13.35 2.97 -17.60
C TYR A 421 14.58 2.12 -17.21
N PRO A 422 14.45 0.81 -17.07
CA PRO A 422 15.57 -0.09 -16.83
C PRO A 422 16.38 -0.29 -18.13
N PHE A 423 17.69 -0.12 -18.08
CA PHE A 423 18.61 -0.37 -19.19
C PHE A 423 19.89 -1.07 -18.71
N TYR A 424 20.58 -1.72 -19.63
CA TYR A 424 21.83 -2.40 -19.33
C TYR A 424 23.00 -1.69 -20.01
N VAL A 425 24.10 -1.55 -19.30
CA VAL A 425 25.36 -1.03 -19.83
C VAL A 425 26.28 -2.18 -20.14
N ASP A 426 26.68 -2.33 -21.41
CA ASP A 426 27.67 -3.32 -21.82
C ASP A 426 29.09 -2.82 -21.52
N ALA A 427 30.00 -3.76 -21.22
CA ALA A 427 31.41 -3.45 -21.04
C ALA A 427 31.97 -2.68 -22.24
N SER A 428 32.87 -1.73 -21.98
CA SER A 428 33.56 -1.07 -23.08
C SER A 428 34.38 -2.09 -23.88
N ALA A 429 34.41 -1.93 -25.20
CA ALA A 429 35.13 -2.84 -26.13
C ALA A 429 36.61 -3.08 -25.79
N ASN A 430 37.17 -2.35 -24.81
CA ASN A 430 38.54 -2.48 -24.30
C ASN A 430 38.63 -3.30 -23.00
N SER A 431 37.55 -3.82 -22.44
CA SER A 431 37.61 -4.71 -21.26
C SER A 431 37.65 -6.16 -21.72
N THR A 432 38.73 -6.82 -21.41
CA THR A 432 38.93 -8.26 -21.66
C THR A 432 37.80 -9.09 -21.00
N LYS A 433 37.06 -9.82 -21.82
CA LYS A 433 36.09 -10.92 -21.57
C LYS A 433 35.12 -10.78 -20.36
N PRO A 434 33.83 -10.86 -20.61
CA PRO A 434 32.84 -10.88 -19.54
C PRO A 434 32.99 -12.14 -18.68
N LYS A 435 33.06 -11.97 -17.36
CA LYS A 435 32.80 -13.07 -16.41
C LYS A 435 31.32 -13.44 -16.55
N ALA A 436 31.08 -14.67 -17.00
CA ALA A 436 29.74 -15.21 -17.06
C ALA A 436 29.09 -15.18 -15.67
N ILE A 437 28.12 -14.29 -15.48
CA ILE A 437 27.29 -14.28 -14.28
C ILE A 437 26.34 -15.49 -14.42
N ARG A 438 26.56 -16.52 -13.60
CA ARG A 438 25.61 -17.62 -13.45
C ARG A 438 24.33 -17.07 -12.82
N VAL A 439 23.36 -16.77 -13.65
CA VAL A 439 21.99 -16.55 -13.20
C VAL A 439 21.46 -17.88 -12.69
N LYS A 440 21.22 -18.01 -11.38
CA LYS A 440 20.40 -19.11 -10.86
C LYS A 440 19.00 -18.92 -11.45
N LYS A 441 18.61 -19.77 -12.38
CA LYS A 441 17.22 -19.90 -12.78
C LYS A 441 16.44 -20.33 -11.54
N PHE A 442 15.60 -19.48 -11.02
CA PHE A 442 14.46 -19.88 -10.21
C PHE A 442 13.47 -20.52 -11.18
N THR A 443 13.41 -21.83 -11.21
CA THR A 443 12.34 -22.56 -11.87
C THR A 443 11.16 -22.61 -10.91
N MET A 444 10.00 -22.21 -11.39
CA MET A 444 8.70 -22.32 -10.71
C MET A 444 8.21 -23.79 -10.54
N ASP A 445 9.09 -24.76 -10.55
CA ASP A 445 8.75 -26.20 -10.52
C ASP A 445 8.61 -26.78 -9.11
N SER A 446 8.45 -25.95 -8.07
CA SER A 446 8.20 -26.43 -6.70
C SER A 446 6.77 -26.19 -6.19
N PHE A 447 5.83 -25.86 -7.07
CA PHE A 447 4.41 -25.84 -6.73
C PHE A 447 3.66 -26.90 -7.55
N ASN A 448 3.79 -28.15 -7.15
CA ASN A 448 2.79 -29.18 -7.42
C ASN A 448 2.38 -29.85 -6.09
N PRO A 449 1.09 -30.18 -5.94
CA PRO A 449 0.33 -30.33 -4.69
C PRO A 449 0.78 -31.49 -3.80
#